data_ef19ee4e94b3b3ea076747c1b584f770
#
_entry.id   ef19ee4e94b3b3ea076747c1b584f770
#
_cell.length_a   1.000
_cell.length_b   1.000
_cell.length_c   1.000
_cell.angle_alpha   90.00
_cell.angle_beta   90.00
_cell.angle_gamma   90.00
#
_symmetry.space_group_name_H-M   'P 1'
#
loop_
_entity.id
_entity.type
_entity.pdbx_description
1 polymer ?
#
loop_
_entity_poly.entity_id
_entity_poly.type
_entity_poly.pdbx_seq_one_letter_code
_entity_poly.pdbx_strand_id
1 'polypeptide(L)'
;LTPGHPESGHTPGVETTTGPLGQGCGNAVGMALAERMLAARFHAPEFAAVEHYTYVFAGDGDLMEGVSHEAFSLAGHLKLGKLILFYDSNHITIEGNTNLAYSDDVRKRFVGYKWNVLEIDGHNYDEIDKAILAAKAEKDRPTLIITHTHIAHGSPHLHDSHKAHG
;
A
#
# COMPACT_ATOMS: atom_id res chain seq x y z
N LEU A 1 -0.83 -15.48 15.20
CA LEU A 1 -1.85 -14.45 15.06
C LEU A 1 -1.16 -13.15 14.69
N THR A 2 -1.60 -12.52 13.63
CA THR A 2 -1.10 -11.20 13.21
C THR A 2 -1.83 -10.13 14.03
N PRO A 3 -1.12 -9.21 14.70
CA PRO A 3 -1.75 -8.12 15.42
C PRO A 3 -2.40 -7.10 14.47
N GLY A 4 -3.31 -6.28 14.96
CA GLY A 4 -3.96 -5.21 14.17
C GLY A 4 -2.95 -4.17 13.63
N HIS A 5 -1.84 -3.96 14.35
CA HIS A 5 -0.68 -3.20 13.89
C HIS A 5 0.51 -4.15 13.74
N PRO A 6 0.74 -4.75 12.56
CA PRO A 6 1.87 -5.64 12.34
C PRO A 6 3.20 -4.89 12.47
N GLU A 7 4.10 -5.40 13.29
CA GLU A 7 5.37 -4.74 13.58
C GLU A 7 6.58 -5.55 13.14
N SER A 8 7.60 -4.84 12.68
CA SER A 8 8.91 -5.40 12.38
C SER A 8 9.52 -6.03 13.65
N GLY A 9 10.05 -7.24 13.50
CA GLY A 9 10.58 -8.03 14.63
C GLY A 9 9.51 -8.84 15.39
N HIS A 10 8.23 -8.55 15.23
CA HIS A 10 7.12 -9.30 15.84
C HIS A 10 6.31 -10.10 14.82
N THR A 11 6.13 -9.55 13.63
CA THR A 11 5.37 -10.21 12.55
C THR A 11 6.34 -10.66 11.45
N PRO A 12 6.44 -11.97 11.15
CA PRO A 12 7.30 -12.45 10.08
C PRO A 12 6.95 -11.81 8.73
N GLY A 13 7.98 -11.37 7.99
CA GLY A 13 7.84 -10.75 6.68
C GLY A 13 7.59 -9.23 6.71
N VAL A 14 7.56 -8.62 7.89
CA VAL A 14 7.47 -7.16 8.04
C VAL A 14 8.87 -6.59 8.30
N GLU A 15 9.40 -5.84 7.35
CA GLU A 15 10.72 -5.21 7.46
C GLU A 15 10.65 -3.82 8.11
N THR A 16 9.58 -3.08 7.89
CA THR A 16 9.44 -1.70 8.37
C THR A 16 8.03 -1.44 8.86
N THR A 17 7.94 -0.83 10.03
CA THR A 17 6.69 -0.35 10.62
C THR A 17 6.89 1.08 11.08
N THR A 18 5.92 1.95 10.87
CA THR A 18 6.00 3.36 11.26
C THR A 18 4.76 3.79 12.04
N GLY A 19 4.96 4.44 13.20
CA GLY A 19 3.88 5.06 13.97
C GLY A 19 3.40 6.37 13.36
N PRO A 20 4.30 7.32 12.99
CA PRO A 20 3.91 8.53 12.28
C PRO A 20 3.36 8.22 10.89
N LEU A 21 2.11 8.65 10.64
CA LEU A 21 1.40 8.38 9.39
C LEU A 21 2.16 8.90 8.16
N GLY A 22 2.08 8.17 7.05
CA GLY A 22 2.68 8.51 5.77
C GLY A 22 4.19 8.24 5.66
N GLN A 23 4.94 8.10 6.75
CA GLN A 23 6.37 7.83 6.67
C GLN A 23 6.67 6.47 6.04
N GLY A 24 5.86 5.45 6.33
CA GLY A 24 5.95 4.14 5.68
C GLY A 24 5.80 4.21 4.16
N CYS A 25 4.97 5.12 3.66
CA CYS A 25 4.82 5.39 2.23
C CYS A 25 6.14 5.89 1.61
N GLY A 26 6.81 6.82 2.29
CA GLY A 26 8.13 7.31 1.89
C GLY A 26 9.21 6.21 1.91
N ASN A 27 9.25 5.42 3.00
CA ASN A 27 10.16 4.29 3.13
C ASN A 27 9.98 3.29 1.98
N ALA A 28 8.76 2.94 1.64
CA ALA A 28 8.45 1.98 0.59
C ALA A 28 8.92 2.47 -0.79
N VAL A 29 8.72 3.75 -1.10
CA VAL A 29 9.23 4.34 -2.35
C VAL A 29 10.76 4.32 -2.36
N GLY A 30 11.41 4.61 -1.22
CA GLY A 30 12.86 4.50 -1.06
C GLY A 30 13.37 3.07 -1.27
N MET A 31 12.69 2.06 -0.72
CA MET A 31 13.04 0.64 -0.90
C MET A 31 12.89 0.20 -2.36
N ALA A 32 11.79 0.55 -3.02
CA ALA A 32 11.59 0.23 -4.43
C ALA A 32 12.59 0.94 -5.36
N LEU A 33 12.98 2.18 -5.02
CA LEU A 33 14.02 2.90 -5.74
C LEU A 33 15.38 2.24 -5.52
N ALA A 34 15.71 1.84 -4.29
CA ALA A 34 16.95 1.14 -3.96
C ALA A 34 17.07 -0.19 -4.71
N GLU A 35 15.98 -1.00 -4.77
CA GLU A 35 15.93 -2.22 -5.58
C GLU A 35 16.32 -1.92 -7.02
N ARG A 36 15.68 -0.94 -7.64
CA ARG A 36 15.94 -0.58 -9.04
C ARG A 36 17.37 -0.11 -9.29
N MET A 37 17.93 0.69 -8.36
CA MET A 37 19.31 1.16 -8.46
C MET A 37 20.31 0.02 -8.31
N LEU A 38 20.08 -0.88 -7.36
CA LEU A 38 20.93 -2.06 -7.14
C LEU A 38 20.83 -3.04 -8.31
N ALA A 39 19.63 -3.28 -8.83
CA ALA A 39 19.42 -4.07 -10.02
C ALA A 39 20.21 -3.50 -11.22
N ALA A 40 20.06 -2.21 -11.49
CA ALA A 40 20.78 -1.56 -12.57
C ALA A 40 22.32 -1.62 -12.42
N ARG A 41 22.82 -1.67 -11.19
CA ARG A 41 24.26 -1.71 -10.91
C ARG A 41 24.85 -3.12 -10.91
N PHE A 42 24.10 -4.11 -10.44
CA PHE A 42 24.65 -5.43 -10.12
C PHE A 42 24.06 -6.58 -10.95
N HIS A 43 23.04 -6.34 -11.78
CA HIS A 43 22.56 -7.36 -12.70
C HIS A 43 23.63 -7.68 -13.76
N ALA A 44 23.77 -8.98 -14.05
CA ALA A 44 24.53 -9.47 -15.18
C ALA A 44 23.58 -10.28 -16.09
N PRO A 45 23.91 -10.51 -17.37
CA PRO A 45 23.03 -11.22 -18.31
C PRO A 45 22.50 -12.57 -17.81
N GLU A 46 23.29 -13.24 -16.96
CA GLU A 46 22.98 -14.59 -16.46
C GLU A 46 22.61 -14.60 -14.96
N PHE A 47 22.56 -13.42 -14.30
CA PHE A 47 22.39 -13.34 -12.86
C PHE A 47 21.64 -12.07 -12.42
N ALA A 48 20.42 -12.25 -11.93
CA ALA A 48 19.63 -11.21 -11.30
C ALA A 48 20.02 -11.10 -9.81
N ALA A 49 20.95 -10.21 -9.48
CA ALA A 49 21.46 -10.06 -8.12
C ALA A 49 20.42 -9.52 -7.14
N VAL A 50 19.52 -8.65 -7.61
CA VAL A 50 18.47 -8.01 -6.81
C VAL A 50 17.18 -8.00 -7.63
N GLU A 51 16.18 -8.76 -7.20
CA GLU A 51 14.91 -8.88 -7.90
C GLU A 51 13.78 -9.14 -6.92
N HIS A 52 13.37 -8.12 -6.18
CA HIS A 52 12.26 -8.22 -5.23
C HIS A 52 11.19 -7.16 -5.48
N TYR A 53 10.00 -7.43 -5.00
CA TYR A 53 8.91 -6.47 -4.95
C TYR A 53 8.87 -5.80 -3.57
N THR A 54 8.42 -4.56 -3.53
CA THR A 54 8.09 -3.85 -2.30
C THR A 54 6.58 -3.84 -2.15
N TYR A 55 6.08 -4.47 -1.10
CA TYR A 55 4.66 -4.46 -0.74
C TYR A 55 4.44 -3.48 0.41
N VAL A 56 3.36 -2.70 0.31
CA VAL A 56 3.03 -1.66 1.28
C VAL A 56 1.58 -1.79 1.67
N PHE A 57 1.28 -1.62 2.94
CA PHE A 57 -0.09 -1.46 3.43
C PHE A 57 -0.23 -0.05 3.99
N ALA A 58 -1.27 0.66 3.56
CA ALA A 58 -1.57 2.01 4.02
C ALA A 58 -3.08 2.16 4.22
N GLY A 59 -3.46 2.88 5.25
CA GLY A 59 -4.85 3.25 5.51
C GLY A 59 -5.21 4.65 4.99
N ASP A 60 -6.44 5.06 5.26
CA ASP A 60 -6.94 6.40 4.89
C ASP A 60 -6.04 7.52 5.46
N GLY A 61 -5.66 7.41 6.73
CA GLY A 61 -4.81 8.41 7.41
C GLY A 61 -3.44 8.57 6.75
N ASP A 62 -2.81 7.46 6.34
CA ASP A 62 -1.53 7.51 5.64
C ASP A 62 -1.62 8.27 4.32
N LEU A 63 -2.73 8.08 3.59
CA LEU A 63 -2.94 8.72 2.29
C LEU A 63 -3.33 10.20 2.39
N MET A 64 -3.72 10.69 3.57
CA MET A 64 -3.97 12.10 3.83
C MET A 64 -2.68 12.91 4.01
N GLU A 65 -1.58 12.26 4.41
CA GLU A 65 -0.32 12.92 4.70
C GLU A 65 0.36 13.50 3.44
N GLY A 66 0.91 14.72 3.55
CA GLY A 66 1.59 15.40 2.45
C GLY A 66 2.76 14.59 1.88
N VAL A 67 3.55 13.95 2.76
CA VAL A 67 4.69 13.11 2.34
C VAL A 67 4.25 11.94 1.47
N SER A 68 3.07 11.37 1.69
CA SER A 68 2.52 10.30 0.86
C SER A 68 2.22 10.78 -0.57
N HIS A 69 1.67 11.99 -0.71
CA HIS A 69 1.43 12.59 -2.02
C HIS A 69 2.72 12.78 -2.81
N GLU A 70 3.75 13.34 -2.18
CA GLU A 70 5.05 13.58 -2.82
C GLU A 70 5.74 12.27 -3.19
N ALA A 71 5.79 11.32 -2.26
CA ALA A 71 6.44 10.02 -2.45
C ALA A 71 5.77 9.23 -3.59
N PHE A 72 4.45 9.12 -3.61
CA PHE A 72 3.75 8.36 -4.64
C PHE A 72 3.75 9.05 -6.01
N SER A 73 3.74 10.39 -6.04
CA SER A 73 3.96 11.13 -7.28
C SER A 73 5.34 10.83 -7.88
N LEU A 74 6.39 10.82 -7.04
CA LEU A 74 7.74 10.45 -7.46
C LEU A 74 7.81 8.99 -7.96
N ALA A 75 7.17 8.06 -7.25
CA ALA A 75 7.16 6.65 -7.64
C ALA A 75 6.55 6.43 -9.03
N GLY A 76 5.44 7.12 -9.33
CA GLY A 76 4.81 7.09 -10.65
C GLY A 76 5.70 7.71 -11.73
N HIS A 77 6.34 8.85 -11.43
CA HIS A 77 7.28 9.49 -12.34
C HIS A 77 8.47 8.58 -12.68
N LEU A 78 9.02 7.93 -11.67
CA LEU A 78 10.14 7.00 -11.82
C LEU A 78 9.71 5.62 -12.37
N LYS A 79 8.42 5.35 -12.55
CA LYS A 79 7.91 4.07 -13.05
C LYS A 79 8.40 2.88 -12.22
N LEU A 80 8.23 2.93 -10.90
CA LEU A 80 8.69 1.86 -10.00
C LEU A 80 7.74 0.64 -10.04
N GLY A 81 7.79 -0.14 -11.12
CA GLY A 81 6.85 -1.22 -11.41
C GLY A 81 6.86 -2.41 -10.42
N LYS A 82 7.84 -2.48 -9.51
CA LYS A 82 7.88 -3.48 -8.44
C LYS A 82 7.34 -2.96 -7.10
N LEU A 83 6.77 -1.75 -7.07
CA LEU A 83 6.09 -1.19 -5.91
C LEU A 83 4.60 -1.50 -6.00
N ILE A 84 4.07 -2.22 -5.01
CA ILE A 84 2.67 -2.63 -4.90
C ILE A 84 2.12 -2.11 -3.58
N LEU A 85 1.18 -1.19 -3.65
CA LEU A 85 0.52 -0.58 -2.50
C LEU A 85 -0.89 -1.16 -2.35
N PHE A 86 -1.17 -1.74 -1.20
CA PHE A 86 -2.52 -2.07 -0.73
C PHE A 86 -3.05 -0.91 0.08
N TYR A 87 -4.12 -0.32 -0.36
CA TYR A 87 -4.84 0.70 0.37
C TYR A 87 -6.06 0.08 1.05
N ASP A 88 -6.04 0.03 2.37
CA ASP A 88 -7.18 -0.41 3.18
C ASP A 88 -8.24 0.69 3.24
N SER A 89 -9.21 0.58 2.33
CA SER A 89 -10.30 1.54 2.16
C SER A 89 -11.51 1.09 2.97
N ASN A 90 -11.48 1.36 4.27
CA ASN A 90 -12.56 1.02 5.20
C ASN A 90 -13.39 2.24 5.65
N HIS A 91 -13.01 3.44 5.21
CA HIS A 91 -13.67 4.70 5.51
C HIS A 91 -13.71 5.10 6.99
N ILE A 92 -12.84 4.53 7.82
CA ILE A 92 -12.78 4.79 9.26
C ILE A 92 -11.39 5.27 9.66
N THR A 93 -11.37 6.33 10.46
CA THR A 93 -10.19 6.84 11.15
C THR A 93 -10.41 6.76 12.66
N ILE A 94 -9.40 7.15 13.46
CA ILE A 94 -9.48 7.16 14.94
C ILE A 94 -10.73 7.89 15.43
N GLU A 95 -11.07 9.04 14.84
CA GLU A 95 -12.16 9.91 15.29
C GLU A 95 -13.51 9.62 14.62
N GLY A 96 -13.56 8.70 13.66
CA GLY A 96 -14.81 8.37 12.96
C GLY A 96 -14.66 8.20 11.46
N ASN A 97 -15.73 8.49 10.72
CA ASN A 97 -15.75 8.32 9.28
C ASN A 97 -14.83 9.34 8.58
N THR A 98 -14.14 8.88 7.53
CA THR A 98 -13.21 9.71 6.74
C THR A 98 -13.83 10.98 6.19
N ASN A 99 -15.13 10.97 5.85
CA ASN A 99 -15.80 12.13 5.26
C ASN A 99 -15.90 13.36 6.18
N LEU A 100 -15.51 13.24 7.46
CA LEU A 100 -15.36 14.38 8.36
C LEU A 100 -14.25 15.35 7.92
N ALA A 101 -13.19 14.82 7.29
CA ALA A 101 -12.00 15.59 6.93
C ALA A 101 -11.39 15.24 5.56
N TYR A 102 -11.91 14.26 4.85
CA TYR A 102 -11.30 13.71 3.65
C TYR A 102 -12.34 13.36 2.59
N SER A 103 -12.20 13.95 1.42
CA SER A 103 -13.11 13.78 0.28
C SER A 103 -12.40 13.50 -1.04
N ASP A 104 -11.11 13.17 -0.99
CA ASP A 104 -10.32 12.90 -2.18
C ASP A 104 -10.80 11.63 -2.89
N ASP A 105 -10.82 11.69 -4.21
CA ASP A 105 -10.95 10.52 -5.05
C ASP A 105 -9.55 9.87 -5.21
N VAL A 106 -9.25 8.92 -4.34
CA VAL A 106 -7.95 8.23 -4.31
C VAL A 106 -7.64 7.59 -5.66
N ARG A 107 -8.62 6.97 -6.31
CA ARG A 107 -8.44 6.37 -7.64
C ARG A 107 -7.96 7.41 -8.66
N LYS A 108 -8.66 8.53 -8.78
CA LYS A 108 -8.28 9.59 -9.73
C LYS A 108 -6.93 10.19 -9.40
N ARG A 109 -6.64 10.36 -8.11
CA ARG A 109 -5.35 10.86 -7.65
C ARG A 109 -4.20 9.99 -8.13
N PHE A 110 -4.28 8.66 -7.91
CA PHE A 110 -3.22 7.74 -8.32
C PHE A 110 -3.13 7.56 -9.84
N VAL A 111 -4.25 7.60 -10.56
CA VAL A 111 -4.23 7.69 -12.03
C VAL A 111 -3.49 8.95 -12.49
N GLY A 112 -3.69 10.09 -11.80
CA GLY A 112 -2.94 11.32 -12.05
C GLY A 112 -1.43 11.16 -11.81
N TYR A 113 -1.02 10.36 -10.84
CA TYR A 113 0.38 10.00 -10.59
C TYR A 113 0.96 8.99 -11.58
N LYS A 114 0.19 8.51 -12.54
CA LYS A 114 0.59 7.48 -13.53
C LYS A 114 0.72 6.07 -12.95
N TRP A 115 0.02 5.77 -11.87
CA TRP A 115 -0.05 4.43 -11.32
C TRP A 115 -1.04 3.55 -12.10
N ASN A 116 -0.81 2.25 -12.09
CA ASN A 116 -1.84 1.25 -12.37
C ASN A 116 -2.74 1.14 -11.15
N VAL A 117 -4.07 1.18 -11.33
CA VAL A 117 -5.02 1.16 -10.21
C VAL A 117 -6.01 0.03 -10.39
N LEU A 118 -6.06 -0.85 -9.41
CA LEU A 118 -6.99 -1.97 -9.28
C LEU A 118 -7.92 -1.71 -8.07
N GLU A 119 -9.14 -2.22 -8.13
CA GLU A 119 -10.09 -2.20 -7.01
C GLU A 119 -10.65 -3.58 -6.80
N ILE A 120 -10.74 -4.01 -5.54
CA ILE A 120 -11.18 -5.35 -5.14
C ILE A 120 -12.01 -5.32 -3.86
N ASP A 121 -12.81 -6.34 -3.65
CA ASP A 121 -13.29 -6.70 -2.32
C ASP A 121 -12.14 -7.29 -1.50
N GLY A 122 -11.72 -6.58 -0.45
CA GLY A 122 -10.62 -6.98 0.43
C GLY A 122 -10.91 -8.21 1.31
N HIS A 123 -12.14 -8.72 1.29
CA HIS A 123 -12.52 -9.97 1.96
C HIS A 123 -12.64 -11.15 0.98
N ASN A 124 -12.43 -10.92 -0.33
CA ASN A 124 -12.46 -11.96 -1.36
C ASN A 124 -11.04 -12.41 -1.72
N TYR A 125 -10.63 -13.58 -1.23
CA TYR A 125 -9.29 -14.12 -1.46
C TYR A 125 -8.97 -14.33 -2.94
N ASP A 126 -9.95 -14.70 -3.77
CA ASP A 126 -9.73 -14.90 -5.21
C ASP A 126 -9.46 -13.58 -5.93
N GLU A 127 -10.09 -12.49 -5.50
CA GLU A 127 -9.83 -11.15 -6.03
C GLU A 127 -8.46 -10.63 -5.59
N ILE A 128 -8.08 -10.88 -4.34
CA ILE A 128 -6.76 -10.51 -3.82
C ILE A 128 -5.66 -11.21 -4.62
N ASP A 129 -5.77 -12.52 -4.83
CA ASP A 129 -4.78 -13.28 -5.60
C ASP A 129 -4.66 -12.77 -7.04
N LYS A 130 -5.79 -12.59 -7.72
CA LYS A 130 -5.83 -12.04 -9.08
C LYS A 130 -5.20 -10.64 -9.16
N ALA A 131 -5.47 -9.78 -8.19
CA ALA A 131 -4.91 -8.44 -8.16
C ALA A 131 -3.40 -8.45 -7.95
N ILE A 132 -2.88 -9.33 -7.08
CA ILE A 132 -1.43 -9.52 -6.88
C ILE A 132 -0.76 -9.99 -8.18
N LEU A 133 -1.35 -10.99 -8.85
CA LEU A 133 -0.81 -11.48 -10.11
C LEU A 133 -0.83 -10.40 -11.21
N ALA A 134 -1.91 -9.62 -11.30
CA ALA A 134 -2.01 -8.50 -12.24
C ALA A 134 -0.99 -7.39 -11.93
N ALA A 135 -0.81 -7.05 -10.65
CA ALA A 135 0.19 -6.08 -10.21
C ALA A 135 1.62 -6.54 -10.53
N LYS A 136 1.93 -7.82 -10.34
CA LYS A 136 3.24 -8.41 -10.70
C LYS A 136 3.46 -8.49 -12.21
N ALA A 137 2.42 -8.54 -13.00
CA ALA A 137 2.50 -8.51 -14.47
C ALA A 137 2.75 -7.10 -15.02
N GLU A 138 2.33 -6.05 -14.31
CA GLU A 138 2.62 -4.65 -14.66
C GLU A 138 4.10 -4.33 -14.36
N LYS A 139 4.87 -3.92 -15.36
CA LYS A 139 6.31 -3.70 -15.24
C LYS A 139 6.72 -2.23 -15.30
N ASP A 140 5.86 -1.39 -15.87
CA ASP A 140 6.20 -0.01 -16.19
C ASP A 140 5.62 1.00 -15.19
N ARG A 141 4.70 0.58 -14.33
CA ARG A 141 4.01 1.47 -13.38
C ARG A 141 3.90 0.81 -12.02
N PRO A 142 4.08 1.56 -10.92
CA PRO A 142 3.68 1.06 -9.61
C PRO A 142 2.17 0.78 -9.59
N THR A 143 1.74 -0.17 -8.77
CA THR A 143 0.33 -0.57 -8.69
C THR A 143 -0.25 -0.21 -7.33
N LEU A 144 -1.39 0.49 -7.36
CA LEU A 144 -2.30 0.64 -6.23
C LEU A 144 -3.40 -0.42 -6.34
N ILE A 145 -3.61 -1.15 -5.26
CA ILE A 145 -4.76 -2.04 -5.08
C ILE A 145 -5.65 -1.43 -4.00
N ILE A 146 -6.77 -0.85 -4.38
CA ILE A 146 -7.77 -0.35 -3.44
C ILE A 146 -8.54 -1.56 -2.93
N THR A 147 -8.39 -1.87 -1.66
CA THR A 147 -9.07 -2.97 -0.99
C THR A 147 -10.23 -2.43 -0.19
N HIS A 148 -11.46 -2.65 -0.68
CA HIS A 148 -12.66 -2.30 0.07
C HIS A 148 -12.85 -3.30 1.20
N THR A 149 -12.74 -2.81 2.42
CA THR A 149 -12.81 -3.63 3.63
C THR A 149 -13.78 -3.05 4.66
N HIS A 150 -14.03 -3.83 5.69
CA HIS A 150 -14.80 -3.43 6.85
C HIS A 150 -13.92 -3.57 8.09
N ILE A 151 -13.72 -2.47 8.82
CA ILE A 151 -13.01 -2.55 10.10
C ILE A 151 -13.76 -3.49 11.05
N ALA A 152 -13.03 -4.30 11.81
CA ALA A 152 -13.57 -5.33 12.69
C ALA A 152 -14.53 -6.31 11.97
N HIS A 153 -14.22 -6.70 10.74
CA HIS A 153 -14.98 -7.70 9.99
C HIS A 153 -15.22 -8.96 10.82
N GLY A 154 -16.47 -9.42 10.88
CA GLY A 154 -16.88 -10.56 11.70
C GLY A 154 -17.14 -10.27 13.18
N SER A 155 -16.88 -9.05 13.65
CA SER A 155 -17.28 -8.66 15.02
C SER A 155 -18.77 -8.39 15.11
N PRO A 156 -19.47 -8.97 16.08
CA PRO A 156 -20.93 -8.78 16.22
C PRO A 156 -21.32 -7.38 16.68
N HIS A 157 -20.41 -6.60 17.27
CA HIS A 157 -20.72 -5.33 17.91
C HIS A 157 -19.86 -4.15 17.47
N LEU A 158 -18.71 -4.41 16.81
CA LEU A 158 -17.73 -3.38 16.46
C LEU A 158 -17.52 -3.24 14.94
N HIS A 159 -18.27 -4.01 14.15
CA HIS A 159 -18.21 -3.93 12.69
C HIS A 159 -18.48 -2.50 12.21
N ASP A 160 -17.60 -1.96 11.37
CA ASP A 160 -17.64 -0.58 10.85
C ASP A 160 -17.67 0.52 11.94
N SER A 161 -17.16 0.22 13.11
CA SER A 161 -17.08 1.18 14.21
C SER A 161 -15.68 1.70 14.41
N HIS A 162 -15.51 3.03 14.53
CA HIS A 162 -14.24 3.64 14.93
C HIS A 162 -13.72 3.14 16.30
N LYS A 163 -14.59 2.59 17.15
CA LYS A 163 -14.22 1.99 18.45
C LYS A 163 -13.38 0.71 18.30
N ALA A 164 -13.30 0.16 17.09
CA ALA A 164 -12.45 -0.98 16.77
C ALA A 164 -11.04 -0.55 16.30
N HIS A 165 -10.79 0.75 16.17
CA HIS A 165 -9.51 1.26 15.72
C HIS A 165 -8.53 1.31 16.91
N GLY A 166 -7.40 0.57 16.81
CA GLY A 166 -6.31 0.56 17.78
C GLY A 166 -6.56 -0.32 18.98
#